data_9ead7eb251ee8d07596506da3ed236b8
#
_entry.id   9ead7eb251ee8d07596506da3ed236b8
#
_cell.length_a   1.000
_cell.length_b   1.000
_cell.length_c   1.000
_cell.angle_alpha   90.00
_cell.angle_beta   90.00
_cell.angle_gamma   90.00
#
_symmetry.space_group_name_H-M   'P 1'
#
loop_
_entity.id
_entity.type
_entity.pdbx_description
1 polymer ?
#
loop_
_entity_poly.entity_id
_entity_poly.type
_entity_poly.pdbx_seq_one_letter_code
_entity_poly.pdbx_strand_id
1 'polypeptide(L)'
;SIGKLERFTADWAREHGIVPKKNKNGNGRKVAVIGSGPAGLTCAGDLARMGYDVTIFEALHEPGGVLIYGIPEFRLPKDDVVAKEVDNVKALGVKIETNVVIGKATTIDELMENEGFEAVFIGSGAGLPRFMGIPGEQANGVFSANEFLTRNNLMKAFQEDYDTPIMKGKKVAVVGGGNVAMDAARTALRLGAEVHIVYRRSEAELPARVEEVHHAKEEGIIFNLLTNPVEILVDDNGWVKGMTCIKMELGEPDESGRRSPVEVKGSEFEIELDTVIMSLGTSPNPLISSTTKGLDTNRRKCIVANEEDGATSKPGVFAGGDAVTGAATVILAMGAGKAAAQGIHEY
;
A
#
# COMPACT_ATOMS: atom_id res chain seq x y z
N SER A 1 24.03 -12.87 0.22
CA SER A 1 22.58 -12.74 0.03
C SER A 1 22.32 -12.21 -1.38
N ILE A 2 21.43 -12.87 -2.14
CA ILE A 2 21.07 -12.49 -3.52
C ILE A 2 20.53 -11.05 -3.54
N GLY A 3 19.62 -10.70 -2.64
CA GLY A 3 19.04 -9.35 -2.59
C GLY A 3 20.08 -8.23 -2.33
N LYS A 4 21.16 -8.51 -1.59
CA LYS A 4 22.25 -7.54 -1.41
C LYS A 4 23.07 -7.36 -2.71
N LEU A 5 23.25 -8.43 -3.48
CA LEU A 5 23.92 -8.34 -4.79
C LEU A 5 23.08 -7.61 -5.83
N GLU A 6 21.77 -7.87 -5.86
CA GLU A 6 20.83 -7.13 -6.71
C GLU A 6 20.85 -5.64 -6.37
N ARG A 7 20.77 -5.29 -5.08
CA ARG A 7 20.86 -3.91 -4.63
C ARG A 7 22.19 -3.27 -5.06
N PHE A 8 23.30 -3.92 -4.83
CA PHE A 8 24.61 -3.42 -5.23
C PHE A 8 24.68 -3.15 -6.74
N THR A 9 24.16 -4.06 -7.56
CA THR A 9 24.15 -3.92 -9.01
C THR A 9 23.27 -2.74 -9.46
N ALA A 10 22.10 -2.57 -8.84
CA ALA A 10 21.20 -1.46 -9.14
C ALA A 10 21.79 -0.11 -8.72
N ASP A 11 22.38 -0.03 -7.52
CA ASP A 11 23.05 1.17 -7.02
C ASP A 11 24.22 1.55 -7.95
N TRP A 12 25.06 0.57 -8.32
CA TRP A 12 26.17 0.78 -9.24
C TRP A 12 25.69 1.28 -10.61
N ALA A 13 24.62 0.70 -11.17
CA ALA A 13 24.07 1.12 -12.46
C ALA A 13 23.59 2.57 -12.41
N ARG A 14 22.93 2.98 -11.31
CA ARG A 14 22.51 4.38 -11.11
C ARG A 14 23.68 5.36 -11.06
N GLU A 15 24.70 5.02 -10.26
CA GLU A 15 25.93 5.83 -10.10
C GLU A 15 26.67 6.01 -11.42
N HIS A 16 26.60 5.03 -12.33
CA HIS A 16 27.25 5.06 -13.63
C HIS A 16 26.31 5.53 -14.77
N GLY A 17 25.12 6.00 -14.44
CA GLY A 17 24.18 6.55 -15.44
C GLY A 17 23.69 5.54 -16.47
N ILE A 18 23.63 4.26 -16.10
CA ILE A 18 23.09 3.21 -16.97
C ILE A 18 21.57 3.31 -16.99
N VAL A 19 21.02 3.70 -18.13
CA VAL A 19 19.59 3.88 -18.34
C VAL A 19 19.10 2.89 -19.39
N PRO A 20 17.93 2.25 -19.19
CA PRO A 20 17.34 1.37 -20.18
C PRO A 20 17.00 2.13 -21.47
N LYS A 21 17.10 1.44 -22.61
CA LYS A 21 16.86 2.04 -23.92
C LYS A 21 15.49 1.65 -24.44
N LYS A 22 14.78 2.64 -25.02
CA LYS A 22 13.50 2.41 -25.71
C LYS A 22 13.69 1.41 -26.84
N ASN A 23 12.74 0.47 -26.98
CA ASN A 23 12.67 -0.39 -28.16
C ASN A 23 12.40 0.45 -29.40
N LYS A 24 13.26 0.29 -30.43
CA LYS A 24 13.14 1.03 -31.71
C LYS A 24 12.07 0.43 -32.63
N ASN A 25 11.69 -0.84 -32.38
CA ASN A 25 10.74 -1.57 -33.21
C ASN A 25 9.39 -1.62 -32.49
N GLY A 26 8.66 -0.51 -32.45
CA GLY A 26 7.30 -0.48 -31.90
C GLY A 26 6.34 -1.32 -32.76
N ASN A 27 5.39 -2.02 -32.11
CA ASN A 27 4.37 -2.80 -32.78
C ASN A 27 3.09 -1.98 -33.11
N GLY A 28 3.02 -0.71 -32.67
CA GLY A 28 1.90 0.20 -32.89
C GLY A 28 0.67 -0.08 -32.02
N ARG A 29 0.71 -1.09 -31.14
CA ARG A 29 -0.40 -1.46 -30.27
C ARG A 29 -0.34 -0.70 -28.95
N LYS A 30 -1.49 -0.20 -28.48
CA LYS A 30 -1.60 0.60 -27.28
C LYS A 30 -2.11 -0.23 -26.10
N VAL A 31 -1.45 -0.08 -24.95
CA VAL A 31 -1.86 -0.69 -23.69
C VAL A 31 -1.98 0.38 -22.61
N ALA A 32 -3.11 0.40 -21.89
CA ALA A 32 -3.32 1.24 -20.74
C ALA A 32 -2.95 0.48 -19.46
N VAL A 33 -2.27 1.15 -18.54
CA VAL A 33 -1.95 0.62 -17.20
C VAL A 33 -2.57 1.53 -16.15
N ILE A 34 -3.40 0.99 -15.28
CA ILE A 34 -4.08 1.75 -14.24
C ILE A 34 -3.35 1.59 -12.91
N GLY A 35 -2.72 2.67 -12.46
CA GLY A 35 -1.89 2.72 -11.28
C GLY A 35 -0.40 2.53 -11.57
N SER A 36 0.41 3.38 -10.96
CA SER A 36 1.87 3.41 -11.09
C SER A 36 2.60 2.77 -9.91
N GLY A 37 1.92 1.89 -9.16
CA GLY A 37 2.56 1.09 -8.13
C GLY A 37 3.49 0.02 -8.70
N PRO A 38 4.10 -0.83 -7.85
CA PRO A 38 5.07 -1.84 -8.30
C PRO A 38 4.58 -2.73 -9.44
N ALA A 39 3.33 -3.19 -9.38
CA ALA A 39 2.73 -4.03 -10.42
C ALA A 39 2.61 -3.26 -11.76
N GLY A 40 2.07 -2.03 -11.71
CA GLY A 40 1.87 -1.20 -12.90
C GLY A 40 3.19 -0.79 -13.56
N LEU A 41 4.16 -0.33 -12.79
CA LEU A 41 5.48 0.04 -13.31
C LEU A 41 6.19 -1.16 -13.97
N THR A 42 6.11 -2.34 -13.36
CA THR A 42 6.73 -3.55 -13.91
C THR A 42 6.04 -4.00 -15.19
N CYS A 43 4.70 -4.06 -15.20
CA CYS A 43 3.92 -4.43 -16.37
C CYS A 43 4.20 -3.46 -17.54
N ALA A 44 4.15 -2.16 -17.28
CA ALA A 44 4.41 -1.13 -18.28
C ALA A 44 5.83 -1.20 -18.84
N GLY A 45 6.82 -1.40 -17.98
CA GLY A 45 8.23 -1.52 -18.40
C GLY A 45 8.47 -2.73 -19.30
N ASP A 46 7.90 -3.89 -18.96
CA ASP A 46 8.06 -5.11 -19.74
C ASP A 46 7.33 -4.99 -21.09
N LEU A 47 6.11 -4.48 -21.12
CA LEU A 47 5.38 -4.23 -22.38
C LEU A 47 6.10 -3.23 -23.28
N ALA A 48 6.67 -2.16 -22.72
CA ALA A 48 7.46 -1.20 -23.48
C ALA A 48 8.72 -1.84 -24.10
N ARG A 49 9.38 -2.78 -23.41
CA ARG A 49 10.49 -3.56 -23.97
C ARG A 49 10.03 -4.47 -25.11
N MET A 50 8.80 -4.97 -25.05
CA MET A 50 8.19 -5.78 -26.12
C MET A 50 7.71 -4.93 -27.32
N GLY A 51 7.77 -3.59 -27.22
CA GLY A 51 7.45 -2.67 -28.31
C GLY A 51 6.06 -2.06 -28.30
N TYR A 52 5.29 -2.23 -27.22
CA TYR A 52 3.98 -1.60 -27.06
C TYR A 52 4.08 -0.11 -26.76
N ASP A 53 3.06 0.67 -27.18
CA ASP A 53 2.86 2.07 -26.75
C ASP A 53 2.05 2.04 -25.42
N VAL A 54 2.73 2.27 -24.33
CA VAL A 54 2.16 2.11 -22.98
C VAL A 54 1.91 3.46 -22.34
N THR A 55 0.71 3.65 -21.79
CA THR A 55 0.35 4.79 -20.98
C THR A 55 -0.09 4.32 -19.59
N ILE A 56 0.56 4.83 -18.55
CA ILE A 56 0.13 4.63 -17.17
C ILE A 56 -0.75 5.81 -16.75
N PHE A 57 -1.93 5.50 -16.21
CA PHE A 57 -2.84 6.48 -15.58
C PHE A 57 -2.72 6.35 -14.07
N GLU A 58 -2.29 7.42 -13.41
CA GLU A 58 -2.06 7.49 -11.98
C GLU A 58 -3.02 8.50 -11.33
N ALA A 59 -3.73 8.06 -10.30
CA ALA A 59 -4.70 8.91 -9.60
C ALA A 59 -4.03 10.02 -8.77
N LEU A 60 -2.84 9.75 -8.24
CA LEU A 60 -2.07 10.69 -7.42
C LEU A 60 -1.25 11.66 -8.29
N HIS A 61 -0.73 12.70 -7.67
CA HIS A 61 0.10 13.70 -8.36
C HIS A 61 1.55 13.24 -8.58
N GLU A 62 2.00 12.21 -7.88
CA GLU A 62 3.31 11.59 -8.07
C GLU A 62 3.17 10.09 -8.37
N PRO A 63 3.94 9.55 -9.32
CA PRO A 63 3.94 8.13 -9.63
C PRO A 63 4.77 7.32 -8.63
N GLY A 64 4.38 6.06 -8.42
CA GLY A 64 5.07 5.11 -7.55
C GLY A 64 4.11 4.36 -6.60
N GLY A 65 2.87 4.83 -6.48
CA GLY A 65 1.88 4.17 -5.61
C GLY A 65 2.37 4.03 -4.17
N VAL A 66 2.24 2.84 -3.60
CA VAL A 66 2.66 2.55 -2.21
C VAL A 66 4.15 2.81 -1.95
N LEU A 67 4.99 2.77 -2.98
CA LEU A 67 6.42 3.10 -2.85
C LEU A 67 6.62 4.58 -2.46
N ILE A 68 5.71 5.46 -2.86
CA ILE A 68 5.75 6.90 -2.55
C ILE A 68 4.93 7.22 -1.31
N TYR A 69 3.64 6.80 -1.25
CA TYR A 69 2.77 7.23 -0.17
C TYR A 69 2.87 6.37 1.09
N GLY A 70 3.18 5.07 0.97
CA GLY A 70 3.05 4.11 2.07
C GLY A 70 4.35 3.78 2.78
N ILE A 71 5.44 3.52 2.05
CA ILE A 71 6.71 3.13 2.63
C ILE A 71 7.49 4.38 3.06
N PRO A 72 7.95 4.50 4.33
CA PRO A 72 8.66 5.68 4.80
C PRO A 72 10.02 5.91 4.12
N GLU A 73 10.45 7.17 4.07
CA GLU A 73 11.73 7.60 3.50
C GLU A 73 12.93 6.84 4.08
N PHE A 74 12.93 6.60 5.39
CA PHE A 74 14.02 5.90 6.07
C PHE A 74 14.13 4.41 5.73
N ARG A 75 13.14 3.84 5.03
CA ARG A 75 13.18 2.48 4.49
C ARG A 75 13.40 2.45 2.98
N LEU A 76 12.81 3.39 2.27
CA LEU A 76 12.85 3.48 0.81
C LEU A 76 12.96 4.95 0.39
N PRO A 77 14.18 5.45 0.11
CA PRO A 77 14.41 6.80 -0.38
C PRO A 77 13.61 7.10 -1.65
N LYS A 78 12.93 8.27 -1.69
CA LYS A 78 12.03 8.61 -2.79
C LYS A 78 12.81 9.13 -3.99
N ASP A 79 13.63 10.13 -3.77
CA ASP A 79 14.35 10.81 -4.86
C ASP A 79 15.48 9.93 -5.44
N ASP A 80 16.21 9.24 -4.57
CA ASP A 80 17.37 8.45 -4.97
C ASP A 80 17.02 7.06 -5.53
N VAL A 81 15.86 6.48 -5.16
CA VAL A 81 15.49 5.14 -5.58
C VAL A 81 14.21 5.15 -6.40
N VAL A 82 13.09 5.55 -5.81
CA VAL A 82 11.77 5.42 -6.46
C VAL A 82 11.66 6.28 -7.70
N ALA A 83 12.04 7.56 -7.62
CA ALA A 83 12.02 8.47 -8.76
C ALA A 83 12.91 7.97 -9.90
N LYS A 84 14.09 7.43 -9.58
CA LYS A 84 15.00 6.86 -10.60
C LYS A 84 14.43 5.63 -11.30
N GLU A 85 13.75 4.76 -10.57
CA GLU A 85 13.06 3.61 -11.18
C GLU A 85 11.88 4.05 -12.07
N VAL A 86 11.14 5.07 -11.66
CA VAL A 86 10.10 5.69 -12.50
C VAL A 86 10.71 6.29 -13.75
N ASP A 87 11.83 7.01 -13.64
CA ASP A 87 12.56 7.58 -14.78
C ASP A 87 13.07 6.49 -15.73
N ASN A 88 13.53 5.35 -15.22
CA ASN A 88 13.90 4.20 -16.02
C ASN A 88 12.72 3.67 -16.84
N VAL A 89 11.53 3.61 -16.27
CA VAL A 89 10.30 3.22 -16.98
C VAL A 89 9.94 4.24 -18.07
N LYS A 90 10.02 5.55 -17.77
CA LYS A 90 9.83 6.63 -18.76
C LYS A 90 10.85 6.55 -19.90
N ALA A 91 12.11 6.23 -19.60
CA ALA A 91 13.17 6.09 -20.60
C ALA A 91 12.90 4.95 -21.60
N LEU A 92 12.12 3.94 -21.22
CA LEU A 92 11.62 2.91 -22.14
C LEU A 92 10.55 3.43 -23.13
N GLY A 93 10.06 4.66 -22.94
CA GLY A 93 9.02 5.29 -23.75
C GLY A 93 7.62 5.22 -23.17
N VAL A 94 7.46 4.74 -21.93
CA VAL A 94 6.18 4.74 -21.24
C VAL A 94 5.76 6.17 -20.91
N LYS A 95 4.51 6.50 -21.21
CA LYS A 95 3.88 7.76 -20.79
C LYS A 95 3.26 7.56 -19.42
N ILE A 96 3.35 8.54 -18.54
CA ILE A 96 2.71 8.53 -17.22
C ILE A 96 1.87 9.80 -17.10
N GLU A 97 0.57 9.62 -16.95
CA GLU A 97 -0.41 10.69 -16.75
C GLU A 97 -0.88 10.65 -15.29
N THR A 98 -0.47 11.63 -14.51
CA THR A 98 -0.85 11.80 -13.11
C THR A 98 -2.14 12.60 -12.97
N ASN A 99 -2.78 12.54 -11.78
CA ASN A 99 -4.06 13.18 -11.48
C ASN A 99 -5.23 12.68 -12.36
N VAL A 100 -5.14 11.46 -12.87
CA VAL A 100 -6.19 10.82 -13.67
C VAL A 100 -6.81 9.67 -12.89
N VAL A 101 -8.03 9.87 -12.40
CA VAL A 101 -8.78 8.87 -11.63
C VAL A 101 -9.66 8.07 -12.59
N ILE A 102 -9.24 6.85 -12.93
CA ILE A 102 -10.04 5.94 -13.75
C ILE A 102 -11.30 5.51 -12.99
N GLY A 103 -12.43 5.59 -13.67
CA GLY A 103 -13.77 5.44 -13.09
C GLY A 103 -14.41 6.78 -12.67
N LYS A 104 -13.67 7.92 -12.85
CA LYS A 104 -14.17 9.28 -12.65
C LYS A 104 -13.88 10.18 -13.84
N ALA A 105 -12.61 10.32 -14.21
CA ALA A 105 -12.21 11.14 -15.37
C ALA A 105 -12.53 10.45 -16.69
N THR A 106 -12.26 9.17 -16.77
CA THR A 106 -12.62 8.26 -17.87
C THR A 106 -12.80 6.85 -17.30
N THR A 107 -13.42 5.96 -18.04
CA THR A 107 -13.66 4.56 -17.68
C THR A 107 -12.76 3.61 -18.49
N ILE A 108 -12.64 2.35 -18.05
CA ILE A 108 -11.91 1.33 -18.83
C ILE A 108 -12.56 1.11 -20.19
N ASP A 109 -13.90 1.11 -20.26
CA ASP A 109 -14.62 0.95 -21.51
C ASP A 109 -14.33 2.12 -22.48
N GLU A 110 -14.31 3.36 -22.00
CA GLU A 110 -13.96 4.53 -22.81
C GLU A 110 -12.50 4.50 -23.30
N LEU A 111 -11.55 4.06 -22.48
CA LEU A 111 -10.15 3.87 -22.89
C LEU A 111 -10.04 2.88 -24.07
N MET A 112 -10.79 1.78 -24.01
CA MET A 112 -10.74 0.75 -25.06
C MET A 112 -11.54 1.16 -26.30
N GLU A 113 -12.74 1.71 -26.15
CA GLU A 113 -13.65 2.01 -27.26
C GLU A 113 -13.31 3.32 -27.98
N ASN A 114 -12.90 4.35 -27.22
CA ASN A 114 -12.75 5.70 -27.76
C ASN A 114 -11.29 6.13 -27.95
N GLU A 115 -10.38 5.64 -27.10
CA GLU A 115 -8.97 6.06 -27.11
C GLU A 115 -8.04 5.04 -27.77
N GLY A 116 -8.58 3.87 -28.16
CA GLY A 116 -7.89 2.86 -28.96
C GLY A 116 -6.87 2.03 -28.18
N PHE A 117 -7.03 1.88 -26.86
CA PHE A 117 -6.26 0.92 -26.08
C PHE A 117 -6.79 -0.49 -26.33
N GLU A 118 -5.93 -1.39 -26.78
CA GLU A 118 -6.29 -2.76 -27.14
C GLU A 118 -6.35 -3.69 -25.90
N ALA A 119 -5.60 -3.35 -24.86
CA ALA A 119 -5.64 -4.02 -23.59
C ALA A 119 -5.45 -3.05 -22.41
N VAL A 120 -5.92 -3.45 -21.24
CA VAL A 120 -5.81 -2.67 -19.99
C VAL A 120 -5.28 -3.57 -18.89
N PHE A 121 -4.28 -3.09 -18.16
CA PHE A 121 -3.81 -3.71 -16.92
C PHE A 121 -4.27 -2.90 -15.70
N ILE A 122 -4.89 -3.54 -14.71
CA ILE A 122 -5.34 -2.93 -13.47
C ILE A 122 -4.35 -3.28 -12.35
N GLY A 123 -3.54 -2.28 -11.95
CA GLY A 123 -2.61 -2.34 -10.83
C GLY A 123 -2.92 -1.29 -9.77
N SER A 124 -4.21 -1.04 -9.49
CA SER A 124 -4.70 0.05 -8.64
C SER A 124 -4.44 -0.16 -7.13
N GLY A 125 -3.87 -1.29 -6.74
CA GLY A 125 -3.50 -1.58 -5.37
C GLY A 125 -4.69 -1.81 -4.43
N ALA A 126 -4.42 -1.72 -3.11
CA ALA A 126 -5.40 -1.87 -2.04
C ALA A 126 -5.15 -0.79 -0.98
N GLY A 127 -5.72 0.39 -1.18
CA GLY A 127 -5.49 1.58 -0.35
C GLY A 127 -6.64 1.94 0.59
N LEU A 128 -7.80 1.27 0.51
CA LEU A 128 -8.95 1.58 1.35
C LEU A 128 -8.78 1.00 2.75
N PRO A 129 -8.64 1.84 3.81
CA PRO A 129 -8.35 1.37 5.16
C PRO A 129 -9.54 0.65 5.79
N ARG A 130 -9.23 -0.21 6.76
CA ARG A 130 -10.21 -0.86 7.62
C ARG A 130 -10.18 -0.27 9.01
N PHE A 131 -11.36 -0.19 9.62
CA PHE A 131 -11.59 0.26 10.97
C PHE A 131 -12.22 -0.86 11.80
N MET A 132 -12.24 -0.69 13.13
CA MET A 132 -12.79 -1.69 14.06
C MET A 132 -14.30 -1.60 14.21
N GLY A 133 -14.88 -0.39 14.02
CA GLY A 133 -16.28 -0.10 14.31
C GLY A 133 -16.56 0.05 15.80
N ILE A 134 -15.57 0.47 16.59
CA ILE A 134 -15.70 0.70 18.04
C ILE A 134 -16.13 2.14 18.35
N PRO A 135 -16.74 2.39 19.53
CA PRO A 135 -17.08 3.74 19.96
C PRO A 135 -15.87 4.67 19.96
N GLY A 136 -16.06 5.92 19.56
CA GLY A 136 -15.02 6.95 19.53
C GLY A 136 -14.06 6.89 18.33
N GLU A 137 -14.16 5.91 17.45
CA GLU A 137 -13.27 5.74 16.29
C GLU A 137 -13.37 6.87 15.25
N GLN A 138 -14.42 7.70 15.33
CA GLN A 138 -14.59 8.89 14.48
C GLN A 138 -14.08 10.19 15.13
N ALA A 139 -13.42 10.12 16.27
CA ALA A 139 -12.92 11.27 17.00
C ALA A 139 -11.77 11.97 16.28
N ASN A 140 -11.57 13.25 16.59
CA ASN A 140 -10.38 13.99 16.18
C ASN A 140 -9.13 13.36 16.85
N GLY A 141 -8.09 13.12 16.08
CA GLY A 141 -6.89 12.42 16.53
C GLY A 141 -6.89 10.92 16.22
N VAL A 142 -7.95 10.38 15.57
CA VAL A 142 -7.95 9.03 15.01
C VAL A 142 -7.65 9.11 13.52
N PHE A 143 -6.66 8.34 13.07
CA PHE A 143 -6.22 8.27 11.68
C PHE A 143 -6.16 6.81 11.23
N SER A 144 -6.34 6.58 9.94
CA SER A 144 -5.83 5.35 9.34
C SER A 144 -4.32 5.44 9.12
N ALA A 145 -3.62 4.29 9.14
CA ALA A 145 -2.20 4.27 8.81
C ALA A 145 -1.92 4.79 7.41
N ASN A 146 -2.80 4.50 6.44
CA ASN A 146 -2.66 5.03 5.08
C ASN A 146 -2.72 6.55 5.03
N GLU A 147 -3.65 7.17 5.74
CA GLU A 147 -3.75 8.64 5.82
C GLU A 147 -2.51 9.23 6.46
N PHE A 148 -2.13 8.71 7.63
CA PHE A 148 -0.97 9.19 8.38
C PHE A 148 0.33 9.08 7.57
N LEU A 149 0.56 7.93 6.93
CA LEU A 149 1.74 7.70 6.10
C LEU A 149 1.70 8.53 4.81
N THR A 150 0.55 8.67 4.15
CA THR A 150 0.42 9.51 2.95
C THR A 150 0.76 10.97 3.24
N ARG A 151 0.27 11.52 4.36
CA ARG A 151 0.61 12.89 4.77
C ARG A 151 2.11 13.07 5.00
N ASN A 152 2.76 12.09 5.61
CA ASN A 152 4.20 12.15 5.85
C ASN A 152 5.04 11.90 4.59
N ASN A 153 4.76 10.84 3.85
CA ASN A 153 5.63 10.39 2.77
C ASN A 153 5.39 11.14 1.46
N LEU A 154 4.14 11.14 0.96
CA LEU A 154 3.77 11.78 -0.30
C LEU A 154 3.66 13.29 -0.13
N MET A 155 2.98 13.74 0.93
CA MET A 155 2.68 15.16 1.17
C MET A 155 3.72 15.84 2.06
N LYS A 156 4.80 15.14 2.41
CA LYS A 156 6.01 15.65 3.09
C LYS A 156 5.75 16.46 4.36
N ALA A 157 4.74 16.06 5.15
CA ALA A 157 4.31 16.79 6.35
C ALA A 157 5.39 16.92 7.44
N PHE A 158 6.47 16.16 7.37
CA PHE A 158 7.62 16.25 8.27
C PHE A 158 8.58 17.39 7.91
N GLN A 159 8.47 17.97 6.71
CA GLN A 159 9.33 19.06 6.24
C GLN A 159 8.71 20.43 6.56
N GLU A 160 9.52 21.37 7.01
CA GLU A 160 9.06 22.71 7.42
C GLU A 160 8.57 23.57 6.25
N ASP A 161 9.05 23.30 5.03
CA ASP A 161 8.68 24.01 3.80
C ASP A 161 7.35 23.55 3.19
N TYR A 162 6.66 22.57 3.82
CA TYR A 162 5.38 22.03 3.35
C TYR A 162 4.25 22.35 4.32
N ASP A 163 3.17 22.90 3.78
CA ASP A 163 1.96 23.28 4.56
C ASP A 163 1.02 22.10 4.87
N THR A 164 1.49 20.87 4.69
CA THR A 164 0.67 19.68 4.97
C THR A 164 0.41 19.53 6.46
N PRO A 165 -0.85 19.61 6.92
CA PRO A 165 -1.15 19.48 8.33
C PRO A 165 -0.90 18.04 8.81
N ILE A 166 -0.17 17.90 9.91
CA ILE A 166 0.00 16.64 10.60
C ILE A 166 -0.17 16.85 12.10
N MET A 167 -0.89 15.93 12.73
CA MET A 167 -0.95 15.88 14.18
C MET A 167 0.30 15.16 14.71
N LYS A 168 1.20 15.94 15.31
CA LYS A 168 2.34 15.40 16.06
C LYS A 168 1.84 15.05 17.46
N GLY A 169 1.33 13.84 17.65
CA GLY A 169 0.89 13.37 18.96
C GLY A 169 2.06 13.29 19.96
N LYS A 170 1.76 13.40 21.25
CA LYS A 170 2.73 13.14 22.33
C LYS A 170 2.73 11.67 22.72
N LYS A 171 1.54 11.06 22.79
CA LYS A 171 1.34 9.65 23.09
C LYS A 171 0.44 9.05 22.01
N VAL A 172 1.01 8.19 21.21
CA VAL A 172 0.38 7.62 20.02
C VAL A 172 0.21 6.10 20.20
N ALA A 173 -1.00 5.60 19.96
CA ALA A 173 -1.22 4.16 19.78
C ALA A 173 -1.34 3.83 18.29
N VAL A 174 -0.64 2.79 17.87
CA VAL A 174 -0.82 2.17 16.55
C VAL A 174 -1.48 0.80 16.76
N VAL A 175 -2.70 0.68 16.26
CA VAL A 175 -3.50 -0.55 16.40
C VAL A 175 -3.26 -1.46 15.21
N GLY A 176 -2.54 -2.55 15.44
CA GLY A 176 -2.17 -3.51 14.40
C GLY A 176 -0.76 -4.07 14.58
N GLY A 177 -0.43 -5.10 13.84
CA GLY A 177 0.85 -5.81 13.98
C GLY A 177 1.57 -6.14 12.66
N GLY A 178 1.12 -5.55 11.54
CA GLY A 178 1.75 -5.76 10.23
C GLY A 178 2.88 -4.79 9.93
N ASN A 179 3.53 -4.93 8.77
CA ASN A 179 4.62 -4.03 8.34
C ASN A 179 4.18 -2.56 8.30
N VAL A 180 2.95 -2.30 7.89
CA VAL A 180 2.38 -0.94 7.86
C VAL A 180 2.25 -0.36 9.27
N ALA A 181 1.93 -1.19 10.27
CA ALA A 181 1.90 -0.76 11.67
C ALA A 181 3.30 -0.38 12.18
N MET A 182 4.32 -1.17 11.82
CA MET A 182 5.72 -0.84 12.15
C MET A 182 6.14 0.48 11.47
N ASP A 183 5.78 0.68 10.21
CA ASP A 183 6.07 1.92 9.48
C ASP A 183 5.40 3.15 10.10
N ALA A 184 4.11 3.04 10.44
CA ALA A 184 3.37 4.13 11.09
C ALA A 184 3.93 4.43 12.48
N ALA A 185 4.25 3.41 13.27
CA ALA A 185 4.81 3.56 14.61
C ALA A 185 6.19 4.22 14.58
N ARG A 186 7.09 3.77 13.71
CA ARG A 186 8.43 4.34 13.56
C ARG A 186 8.38 5.77 13.03
N THR A 187 7.42 6.07 12.15
CA THR A 187 7.19 7.44 11.66
C THR A 187 6.72 8.35 12.79
N ALA A 188 5.73 7.93 13.59
CA ALA A 188 5.24 8.70 14.73
C ALA A 188 6.33 8.95 15.79
N LEU A 189 7.17 7.94 16.06
CA LEU A 189 8.31 8.07 16.97
C LEU A 189 9.32 9.13 16.47
N ARG A 190 9.63 9.13 15.17
CA ARG A 190 10.53 10.13 14.56
C ARG A 190 9.96 11.54 14.57
N LEU A 191 8.64 11.67 14.63
CA LEU A 191 7.96 12.97 14.84
C LEU A 191 7.96 13.42 16.30
N GLY A 192 8.50 12.61 17.22
CA GLY A 192 8.72 12.97 18.63
C GLY A 192 7.71 12.39 19.62
N ALA A 193 6.86 11.45 19.20
CA ALA A 193 5.87 10.82 20.08
C ALA A 193 6.45 9.66 20.92
N GLU A 194 5.86 9.42 22.09
CA GLU A 194 5.89 8.11 22.75
C GLU A 194 4.90 7.20 22.02
N VAL A 195 5.35 6.04 21.55
CA VAL A 195 4.53 5.20 20.66
C VAL A 195 4.29 3.82 21.23
N HIS A 196 3.01 3.42 21.23
CA HIS A 196 2.52 2.13 21.65
C HIS A 196 1.96 1.35 20.45
N ILE A 197 2.50 0.17 20.16
CA ILE A 197 1.80 -0.81 19.32
C ILE A 197 0.81 -1.58 20.19
N VAL A 198 -0.44 -1.62 19.73
CA VAL A 198 -1.52 -2.39 20.38
C VAL A 198 -1.93 -3.52 19.45
N TYR A 199 -1.70 -4.76 19.90
CA TYR A 199 -1.94 -5.94 19.08
C TYR A 199 -2.62 -7.07 19.88
N ARG A 200 -3.69 -7.63 19.32
CA ARG A 200 -4.57 -8.59 19.99
C ARG A 200 -4.02 -10.00 20.17
N ARG A 201 -2.87 -10.33 19.53
CA ARG A 201 -2.19 -11.62 19.66
C ARG A 201 -0.81 -11.42 20.27
N SER A 202 -0.04 -12.52 20.40
CA SER A 202 1.32 -12.46 20.90
C SER A 202 2.32 -12.07 19.80
N GLU A 203 3.58 -11.96 20.18
CA GLU A 203 4.66 -11.63 19.26
C GLU A 203 4.84 -12.69 18.16
N ALA A 204 4.64 -13.96 18.49
CA ALA A 204 4.75 -15.06 17.53
C ALA A 204 3.74 -14.99 16.38
N GLU A 205 2.60 -14.34 16.61
CA GLU A 205 1.55 -14.14 15.60
C GLU A 205 1.62 -12.80 14.88
N LEU A 206 2.64 -11.95 15.14
CA LEU A 206 2.83 -10.70 14.40
C LEU A 206 3.03 -10.97 12.91
N PRO A 207 2.21 -10.40 12.01
CA PRO A 207 2.39 -10.60 10.58
C PRO A 207 3.51 -9.74 9.98
N ALA A 208 4.07 -8.81 10.73
CA ALA A 208 5.23 -8.04 10.32
C ALA A 208 6.47 -8.91 10.20
N ARG A 209 7.40 -8.52 9.32
CA ARG A 209 8.70 -9.16 9.23
C ARG A 209 9.46 -9.00 10.54
N VAL A 210 10.19 -10.05 10.92
CA VAL A 210 10.94 -10.09 12.20
C VAL A 210 11.92 -8.93 12.30
N GLU A 211 12.60 -8.57 11.22
CA GLU A 211 13.52 -7.45 11.17
C GLU A 211 12.82 -6.11 11.46
N GLU A 212 11.61 -5.90 10.96
CA GLU A 212 10.86 -4.67 11.20
C GLU A 212 10.38 -4.56 12.67
N VAL A 213 10.02 -5.69 13.27
CA VAL A 213 9.70 -5.75 14.70
C VAL A 213 10.93 -5.44 15.55
N HIS A 214 12.09 -5.99 15.19
CA HIS A 214 13.37 -5.71 15.87
C HIS A 214 13.72 -4.21 15.79
N HIS A 215 13.67 -3.62 14.60
CA HIS A 215 13.94 -2.19 14.43
C HIS A 215 12.99 -1.32 15.25
N ALA A 216 11.69 -1.65 15.28
CA ALA A 216 10.72 -0.92 16.08
C ALA A 216 11.04 -0.98 17.59
N LYS A 217 11.46 -2.14 18.09
CA LYS A 217 11.87 -2.31 19.49
C LYS A 217 13.17 -1.57 19.82
N GLU A 218 14.16 -1.66 18.95
CA GLU A 218 15.47 -0.98 19.10
C GLU A 218 15.29 0.54 19.14
N GLU A 219 14.34 1.09 18.40
CA GLU A 219 14.01 2.51 18.41
C GLU A 219 13.21 2.95 19.65
N GLY A 220 12.72 2.03 20.47
CA GLY A 220 12.04 2.32 21.73
C GLY A 220 10.52 2.30 21.68
N ILE A 221 9.91 1.70 20.65
CA ILE A 221 8.45 1.52 20.57
C ILE A 221 7.99 0.49 21.61
N ILE A 222 6.94 0.82 22.33
CA ILE A 222 6.34 0.00 23.41
C ILE A 222 5.32 -0.95 22.80
N PHE A 223 5.47 -2.25 23.04
CA PHE A 223 4.55 -3.27 22.52
C PHE A 223 3.55 -3.71 23.61
N ASN A 224 2.27 -3.37 23.42
CA ASN A 224 1.15 -3.87 24.18
C ASN A 224 0.52 -5.04 23.40
N LEU A 225 1.08 -6.22 23.61
CA LEU A 225 0.61 -7.47 23.00
C LEU A 225 -0.53 -8.06 23.82
N LEU A 226 -1.27 -9.01 23.24
CA LEU A 226 -2.46 -9.61 23.87
C LEU A 226 -3.41 -8.53 24.41
N THR A 227 -3.60 -7.48 23.61
CA THR A 227 -4.37 -6.29 23.97
C THR A 227 -5.22 -5.88 22.78
N ASN A 228 -6.51 -5.69 23.01
CA ASN A 228 -7.47 -5.29 21.97
C ASN A 228 -8.24 -4.05 22.40
N PRO A 229 -8.29 -3.01 21.55
CA PRO A 229 -9.13 -1.84 21.83
C PRO A 229 -10.61 -2.20 21.82
N VAL A 230 -11.38 -1.61 22.73
CA VAL A 230 -12.84 -1.75 22.79
C VAL A 230 -13.57 -0.41 22.65
N GLU A 231 -12.89 0.69 23.01
CA GLU A 231 -13.43 2.04 22.92
C GLU A 231 -12.30 3.07 22.84
N ILE A 232 -12.49 4.12 22.07
CA ILE A 232 -11.63 5.31 22.08
C ILE A 232 -12.28 6.37 22.94
N LEU A 233 -11.58 6.82 23.96
CA LEU A 233 -12.06 7.82 24.90
C LEU A 233 -11.83 9.22 24.33
N VAL A 234 -12.87 10.05 24.39
CA VAL A 234 -12.87 11.41 23.85
C VAL A 234 -13.10 12.44 24.94
N ASP A 235 -12.50 13.61 24.77
CA ASP A 235 -12.77 14.76 25.61
C ASP A 235 -14.05 15.51 25.18
N ASP A 236 -14.41 16.55 25.91
CA ASP A 236 -15.61 17.37 25.64
C ASP A 236 -15.57 18.11 24.29
N ASN A 237 -14.39 18.24 23.68
CA ASN A 237 -14.18 18.87 22.38
C ASN A 237 -14.10 17.85 21.22
N GLY A 238 -14.29 16.57 21.52
CA GLY A 238 -14.25 15.49 20.53
C GLY A 238 -12.86 15.04 20.13
N TRP A 239 -11.84 15.31 20.96
CA TRP A 239 -10.47 14.84 20.74
C TRP A 239 -10.16 13.59 21.55
N VAL A 240 -9.30 12.74 21.00
CA VAL A 240 -8.79 11.55 21.71
C VAL A 240 -8.08 11.96 23.00
N LYS A 241 -8.46 11.33 24.12
CA LYS A 241 -7.77 11.46 25.41
C LYS A 241 -7.25 10.13 25.95
N GLY A 242 -7.66 9.01 25.35
CA GLY A 242 -7.24 7.68 25.74
C GLY A 242 -7.96 6.58 24.97
N MET A 243 -7.72 5.37 25.37
CA MET A 243 -8.32 4.18 24.77
C MET A 243 -8.54 3.11 25.84
N THR A 244 -9.76 2.59 25.91
CA THR A 244 -10.06 1.41 26.72
C THR A 244 -9.69 0.17 25.93
N CYS A 245 -8.88 -0.69 26.54
CA CYS A 245 -8.44 -1.97 26.01
C CYS A 245 -8.88 -3.11 26.90
N ILE A 246 -9.01 -4.30 26.31
CA ILE A 246 -9.24 -5.56 27.04
C ILE A 246 -8.05 -6.49 26.79
N LYS A 247 -7.66 -7.27 27.81
CA LYS A 247 -6.62 -8.28 27.66
C LYS A 247 -7.13 -9.48 26.88
N MET A 248 -6.24 -10.09 26.12
CA MET A 248 -6.54 -11.25 25.29
C MET A 248 -5.76 -12.49 25.75
N GLU A 249 -6.32 -13.64 25.50
CA GLU A 249 -5.65 -14.94 25.55
C GLU A 249 -5.65 -15.59 24.18
N LEU A 250 -4.74 -16.53 23.96
CA LEU A 250 -4.66 -17.26 22.72
C LEU A 250 -5.40 -18.59 22.83
N GLY A 251 -6.44 -18.75 22.01
CA GLY A 251 -7.18 -19.98 21.83
C GLY A 251 -6.60 -20.87 20.73
N GLU A 252 -7.48 -21.66 20.10
CA GLU A 252 -7.12 -22.55 19.01
C GLU A 252 -6.65 -21.80 17.75
N PRO A 253 -5.81 -22.43 16.90
CA PRO A 253 -5.39 -21.83 15.64
C PRO A 253 -6.57 -21.56 14.69
N ASP A 254 -6.52 -20.43 14.00
CA ASP A 254 -7.45 -20.09 12.92
C ASP A 254 -7.04 -20.77 11.59
N GLU A 255 -7.81 -20.56 10.50
CA GLU A 255 -7.55 -21.11 9.18
C GLU A 255 -6.14 -20.76 8.63
N SER A 256 -5.53 -19.68 9.11
CA SER A 256 -4.16 -19.27 8.77
C SER A 256 -3.07 -19.94 9.62
N GLY A 257 -3.45 -20.81 10.56
CA GLY A 257 -2.57 -21.46 11.51
C GLY A 257 -2.13 -20.57 12.70
N ARG A 258 -2.64 -19.33 12.80
CA ARG A 258 -2.37 -18.43 13.91
C ARG A 258 -3.42 -18.63 15.00
N ARG A 259 -3.01 -18.62 16.27
CA ARG A 259 -3.92 -18.79 17.37
C ARG A 259 -4.92 -17.64 17.46
N SER A 260 -6.18 -17.99 17.65
CA SER A 260 -7.29 -17.04 17.73
C SER A 260 -7.25 -16.24 19.03
N PRO A 261 -7.42 -14.90 18.98
CA PRO A 261 -7.48 -14.09 20.18
C PRO A 261 -8.85 -14.25 20.88
N VAL A 262 -8.84 -14.44 22.19
CA VAL A 262 -10.03 -14.57 23.03
C VAL A 262 -9.97 -13.52 24.12
N GLU A 263 -11.09 -12.81 24.34
CA GLU A 263 -11.17 -11.75 25.35
C GLU A 263 -11.19 -12.33 26.78
N VAL A 264 -10.38 -11.74 27.67
CA VAL A 264 -10.41 -12.00 29.10
C VAL A 264 -11.41 -11.05 29.75
N LYS A 265 -12.61 -11.53 30.03
CA LYS A 265 -13.70 -10.71 30.61
C LYS A 265 -13.29 -10.07 31.94
N GLY A 266 -13.61 -8.79 32.11
CA GLY A 266 -13.31 -8.02 33.30
C GLY A 266 -11.85 -7.60 33.44
N SER A 267 -11.10 -7.63 32.34
CA SER A 267 -9.70 -7.20 32.27
C SER A 267 -9.50 -5.86 31.61
N GLU A 268 -10.58 -5.10 31.44
CA GLU A 268 -10.55 -3.78 30.81
C GLU A 268 -9.61 -2.84 31.57
N PHE A 269 -8.85 -2.06 30.80
CA PHE A 269 -7.94 -1.03 31.33
C PHE A 269 -7.80 0.10 30.31
N GLU A 270 -7.37 1.27 30.81
CA GLU A 270 -7.21 2.45 29.96
C GLU A 270 -5.74 2.74 29.68
N ILE A 271 -5.47 3.21 28.47
CA ILE A 271 -4.20 3.79 28.05
C ILE A 271 -4.45 5.25 27.73
N GLU A 272 -3.72 6.17 28.36
CA GLU A 272 -3.76 7.59 28.08
C GLU A 272 -3.05 7.89 26.75
N LEU A 273 -3.76 8.49 25.81
CA LEU A 273 -3.28 8.76 24.44
C LEU A 273 -3.90 10.06 23.94
N ASP A 274 -3.25 10.70 22.99
CA ASP A 274 -3.82 11.84 22.25
C ASP A 274 -4.02 11.53 20.77
N THR A 275 -3.47 10.43 20.28
CA THR A 275 -3.56 10.02 18.88
C THR A 275 -3.68 8.51 18.75
N VAL A 276 -4.55 8.05 17.85
CA VAL A 276 -4.70 6.64 17.52
C VAL A 276 -4.57 6.46 16.01
N ILE A 277 -3.73 5.52 15.60
CA ILE A 277 -3.51 5.17 14.18
C ILE A 277 -3.99 3.73 13.97
N MET A 278 -5.06 3.58 13.17
CA MET A 278 -5.62 2.29 12.81
C MET A 278 -4.84 1.65 11.66
N SER A 279 -4.20 0.51 11.92
CA SER A 279 -3.37 -0.23 10.95
C SER A 279 -3.84 -1.69 10.82
N LEU A 280 -5.12 -1.86 10.48
CA LEU A 280 -5.82 -3.16 10.46
C LEU A 280 -5.85 -3.83 9.09
N GLY A 281 -5.04 -3.33 8.15
CA GLY A 281 -5.03 -3.76 6.77
C GLY A 281 -5.94 -2.92 5.89
N THR A 282 -5.91 -3.24 4.60
CA THR A 282 -6.57 -2.49 3.55
C THR A 282 -7.32 -3.40 2.60
N SER A 283 -8.16 -2.81 1.76
CA SER A 283 -8.86 -3.48 0.66
C SER A 283 -8.77 -2.64 -0.61
N PRO A 284 -8.96 -3.23 -1.80
CA PRO A 284 -9.03 -2.48 -3.05
C PRO A 284 -10.18 -1.46 -3.02
N ASN A 285 -9.97 -0.30 -3.65
CA ASN A 285 -11.03 0.67 -3.84
C ASN A 285 -12.06 0.11 -4.85
N PRO A 286 -13.36 0.06 -4.53
CA PRO A 286 -14.38 -0.51 -5.40
C PRO A 286 -14.68 0.36 -6.63
N LEU A 287 -14.09 1.53 -6.78
CA LEU A 287 -14.37 2.45 -7.89
C LEU A 287 -14.18 1.78 -9.26
N ILE A 288 -13.05 1.09 -9.48
CA ILE A 288 -12.75 0.41 -10.75
C ILE A 288 -13.80 -0.66 -11.04
N SER A 289 -14.06 -1.55 -10.09
CA SER A 289 -15.01 -2.65 -10.29
C SER A 289 -16.47 -2.17 -10.44
N SER A 290 -16.84 -1.09 -9.76
CA SER A 290 -18.20 -0.52 -9.85
C SER A 290 -18.45 0.25 -11.14
N THR A 291 -17.41 0.72 -11.81
CA THR A 291 -17.51 1.48 -13.08
C THR A 291 -17.10 0.67 -14.31
N THR A 292 -16.74 -0.60 -14.13
CA THR A 292 -16.31 -1.50 -15.21
C THR A 292 -17.24 -2.70 -15.29
N LYS A 293 -18.13 -2.67 -16.26
CA LYS A 293 -19.11 -3.74 -16.46
C LYS A 293 -18.44 -5.05 -16.88
N GLY A 294 -18.81 -6.16 -16.26
CA GLY A 294 -18.27 -7.50 -16.57
C GLY A 294 -16.95 -7.81 -15.87
N LEU A 295 -16.52 -6.99 -14.94
CA LEU A 295 -15.33 -7.23 -14.11
C LEU A 295 -15.75 -7.86 -12.76
N ASP A 296 -15.41 -9.11 -12.54
CA ASP A 296 -15.77 -9.85 -11.33
C ASP A 296 -14.86 -9.52 -10.16
N THR A 297 -15.44 -9.53 -8.96
CA THR A 297 -14.72 -9.39 -7.69
C THR A 297 -15.11 -10.50 -6.72
N ASN A 298 -14.18 -10.85 -5.82
CA ASN A 298 -14.42 -11.82 -4.76
C ASN A 298 -15.06 -11.15 -3.50
N ARG A 299 -15.33 -11.96 -2.47
CA ARG A 299 -15.92 -11.49 -1.21
C ARG A 299 -15.08 -10.42 -0.49
N ARG A 300 -13.77 -10.35 -0.76
CA ARG A 300 -12.85 -9.32 -0.21
C ARG A 300 -12.79 -8.07 -1.06
N LYS A 301 -13.63 -7.97 -2.11
CA LYS A 301 -13.65 -6.89 -3.11
C LYS A 301 -12.35 -6.80 -3.95
N CYS A 302 -11.55 -7.87 -3.97
CA CYS A 302 -10.42 -8.00 -4.86
C CYS A 302 -10.90 -8.44 -6.25
N ILE A 303 -10.26 -7.95 -7.30
CA ILE A 303 -10.54 -8.35 -8.68
C ILE A 303 -10.18 -9.82 -8.84
N VAL A 304 -11.06 -10.57 -9.49
CA VAL A 304 -10.78 -11.98 -9.84
C VAL A 304 -9.93 -11.99 -11.11
N ALA A 305 -8.72 -12.53 -10.99
CA ALA A 305 -7.79 -12.68 -12.11
C ALA A 305 -7.06 -14.02 -12.02
N ASN A 306 -6.64 -14.55 -13.16
CA ASN A 306 -5.77 -15.71 -13.23
C ASN A 306 -4.36 -15.32 -12.78
N GLU A 307 -3.75 -16.09 -11.90
CA GLU A 307 -2.42 -15.81 -11.35
C GLU A 307 -1.28 -15.99 -12.37
N GLU A 308 -1.47 -16.81 -13.40
CA GLU A 308 -0.45 -17.15 -14.39
C GLU A 308 -0.26 -16.05 -15.44
N ASP A 309 -1.35 -15.39 -15.85
CA ASP A 309 -1.36 -14.41 -16.95
C ASP A 309 -2.08 -13.08 -16.62
N GLY A 310 -2.69 -12.97 -15.45
CA GLY A 310 -3.42 -11.79 -15.02
C GLY A 310 -4.79 -11.59 -15.68
N ALA A 311 -5.27 -12.50 -16.53
CA ALA A 311 -6.54 -12.34 -17.24
C ALA A 311 -7.73 -12.28 -16.25
N THR A 312 -8.62 -11.32 -16.49
CA THR A 312 -9.85 -11.14 -15.70
C THR A 312 -11.06 -11.74 -16.42
N SER A 313 -12.25 -11.65 -15.80
CA SER A 313 -13.52 -12.02 -16.44
C SER A 313 -13.89 -11.15 -17.64
N LYS A 314 -13.25 -9.98 -17.82
CA LYS A 314 -13.51 -9.06 -18.94
C LYS A 314 -12.41 -9.20 -19.99
N PRO A 315 -12.75 -9.59 -21.25
CA PRO A 315 -11.77 -9.74 -22.32
C PRO A 315 -10.94 -8.46 -22.55
N GLY A 316 -9.63 -8.61 -22.74
CA GLY A 316 -8.69 -7.49 -22.92
C GLY A 316 -8.36 -6.73 -21.63
N VAL A 317 -8.92 -7.14 -20.49
CA VAL A 317 -8.65 -6.53 -19.18
C VAL A 317 -7.92 -7.52 -18.29
N PHE A 318 -6.78 -7.10 -17.79
CA PHE A 318 -5.86 -7.86 -16.95
C PHE A 318 -5.71 -7.16 -15.60
N ALA A 319 -5.36 -7.89 -14.56
CA ALA A 319 -5.14 -7.31 -13.23
C ALA A 319 -4.05 -8.04 -12.47
N GLY A 320 -3.42 -7.34 -11.53
CA GLY A 320 -2.39 -7.93 -10.67
C GLY A 320 -2.03 -7.07 -9.47
N GLY A 321 -1.16 -7.62 -8.62
CA GLY A 321 -0.76 -7.00 -7.36
C GLY A 321 -1.89 -6.96 -6.33
N ASP A 322 -1.84 -5.99 -5.42
CA ASP A 322 -2.77 -5.91 -4.28
C ASP A 322 -4.24 -5.73 -4.69
N ALA A 323 -4.52 -5.28 -5.91
CA ALA A 323 -5.88 -5.21 -6.43
C ALA A 323 -6.53 -6.61 -6.57
N VAL A 324 -5.72 -7.67 -6.72
CA VAL A 324 -6.13 -9.07 -6.87
C VAL A 324 -5.95 -9.85 -5.57
N THR A 325 -4.78 -9.75 -4.94
CA THR A 325 -4.42 -10.57 -3.76
C THR A 325 -4.82 -9.95 -2.43
N GLY A 326 -5.14 -8.66 -2.40
CA GLY A 326 -5.11 -7.84 -1.19
C GLY A 326 -3.67 -7.43 -0.87
N ALA A 327 -3.47 -6.68 0.23
CA ALA A 327 -2.16 -6.16 0.59
C ALA A 327 -1.12 -7.29 0.79
N ALA A 328 -0.04 -7.23 0.02
CA ALA A 328 1.05 -8.20 0.01
C ALA A 328 2.41 -7.50 0.00
N THR A 329 3.38 -8.03 -0.73
CA THR A 329 4.73 -7.45 -0.82
C THR A 329 4.99 -6.83 -2.19
N VAL A 330 5.92 -5.88 -2.23
CA VAL A 330 6.36 -5.23 -3.49
C VAL A 330 6.80 -6.27 -4.53
N ILE A 331 7.59 -7.26 -4.12
CA ILE A 331 8.10 -8.29 -5.06
C ILE A 331 6.98 -9.16 -5.65
N LEU A 332 5.97 -9.51 -4.87
CA LEU A 332 4.81 -10.25 -5.38
C LEU A 332 3.99 -9.40 -6.37
N ALA A 333 3.82 -8.11 -6.08
CA ALA A 333 3.15 -7.19 -6.99
C ALA A 333 3.92 -7.03 -8.31
N MET A 334 5.25 -6.93 -8.26
CA MET A 334 6.11 -6.90 -9.46
C MET A 334 5.98 -8.20 -10.26
N GLY A 335 5.98 -9.37 -9.58
CA GLY A 335 5.78 -10.66 -10.20
C GLY A 335 4.45 -10.77 -10.97
N ALA A 336 3.37 -10.30 -10.35
CA ALA A 336 2.06 -10.23 -11.00
C ALA A 336 2.05 -9.30 -12.21
N GLY A 337 2.74 -8.15 -12.13
CA GLY A 337 2.92 -7.25 -13.26
C GLY A 337 3.65 -7.88 -14.45
N LYS A 338 4.69 -8.70 -14.17
CA LYS A 338 5.41 -9.47 -15.21
C LYS A 338 4.52 -10.53 -15.86
N ALA A 339 3.79 -11.29 -15.05
CA ALA A 339 2.87 -12.32 -15.56
C ALA A 339 1.80 -11.71 -16.45
N ALA A 340 1.21 -10.60 -16.02
CA ALA A 340 0.20 -9.89 -16.81
C ALA A 340 0.78 -9.27 -18.10
N ALA A 341 2.01 -8.77 -18.10
CA ALA A 341 2.65 -8.29 -19.31
C ALA A 341 2.79 -9.40 -20.36
N GLN A 342 3.17 -10.60 -19.92
CA GLN A 342 3.23 -11.77 -20.79
C GLN A 342 1.83 -12.19 -21.28
N GLY A 343 0.84 -12.22 -20.38
CA GLY A 343 -0.56 -12.53 -20.74
C GLY A 343 -1.14 -11.54 -21.76
N ILE A 344 -0.87 -10.24 -21.62
CA ILE A 344 -1.26 -9.22 -22.59
C ILE A 344 -0.56 -9.43 -23.94
N HIS A 345 0.71 -9.85 -23.92
CA HIS A 345 1.45 -10.11 -25.14
C HIS A 345 0.91 -11.33 -25.91
N GLU A 346 0.44 -12.33 -25.23
CA GLU A 346 -0.15 -13.54 -25.82
C GLU A 346 -1.60 -13.33 -26.28
N TYR A 347 -2.33 -12.38 -25.69
CA TYR A 347 -3.69 -11.96 -26.09
C TYR A 347 -3.69 -11.23 -27.43
#